data_0ab5be2f7fa95dc7309edee09b2aaa78
#
_entry.id   0ab5be2f7fa95dc7309edee09b2aaa78
#
_cell.length_a   1.000
_cell.length_b   1.000
_cell.length_c   1.000
_cell.angle_alpha   90.00
_cell.angle_beta   90.00
_cell.angle_gamma   90.00
#
_symmetry.space_group_name_H-M   'P 1'
#
loop_
_entity.id
_entity.type
_entity.pdbx_description
1 polymer ?
#
loop_
_entity_poly.entity_id
_entity_poly.type
_entity_poly.pdbx_seq_one_letter_code
_entity_poly.pdbx_strand_id
1 'polypeptide(L)'
;MAVISFVSSKGGVGKTTSAVVLAGELAAAGRKVVLIDADPNRPLEAWTQLRPLPAELRVIIDDSAETIIDTIEDAKAEADFVVVDLEGTATDRIGFAVARSDLVLIPLQSSVLDAAEAAKSVKLVRQMWRVANREIPYRVFFTRVPPAIRERTARDIDRQFAGASIPILPATLIDRAAYRTLFSLGGTLHELETSDVSGLDSAKENAREYTQAIINVIRGAVA
;
A
#
# COMPACT_ATOMS: atom_id res chain seq x y z
N MET A 1 0.88 5.15 16.54
CA MET A 1 0.97 3.87 15.83
C MET A 1 -0.23 3.74 14.90
N ALA A 2 -0.03 3.22 13.66
CA ALA A 2 -1.12 2.99 12.72
C ALA A 2 -0.89 1.73 11.89
N VAL A 3 -1.95 0.95 11.62
CA VAL A 3 -1.95 -0.22 10.74
C VAL A 3 -2.55 0.16 9.39
N ILE A 4 -1.80 -0.06 8.31
CA ILE A 4 -2.18 0.29 6.95
C ILE A 4 -2.13 -0.98 6.08
N SER A 5 -3.26 -1.43 5.56
CA SER A 5 -3.33 -2.62 4.71
C SER A 5 -3.58 -2.28 3.25
N PHE A 6 -2.90 -2.97 2.36
CA PHE A 6 -3.08 -2.89 0.91
C PHE A 6 -3.96 -4.04 0.43
N VAL A 7 -5.12 -3.70 -0.14
CA VAL A 7 -6.12 -4.68 -0.59
C VAL A 7 -6.45 -4.46 -2.06
N SER A 8 -6.48 -5.52 -2.84
CA SER A 8 -7.03 -5.50 -4.20
C SER A 8 -7.43 -6.90 -4.61
N SER A 9 -8.57 -7.05 -5.27
CA SER A 9 -9.02 -8.31 -5.86
C SER A 9 -8.25 -8.67 -7.15
N LYS A 10 -7.44 -7.74 -7.68
CA LYS A 10 -6.65 -7.94 -8.89
C LYS A 10 -5.15 -8.05 -8.59
N GLY A 11 -4.48 -9.06 -9.17
CA GLY A 11 -3.03 -9.17 -9.16
C GLY A 11 -2.36 -8.10 -10.05
N GLY A 12 -1.11 -7.74 -9.72
CA GLY A 12 -0.30 -6.86 -10.55
C GLY A 12 -0.67 -5.37 -10.56
N VAL A 13 -1.62 -4.92 -9.73
CA VAL A 13 -2.03 -3.50 -9.66
C VAL A 13 -1.05 -2.61 -8.90
N GLY A 14 -0.01 -3.18 -8.28
CA GLY A 14 1.02 -2.42 -7.57
C GLY A 14 0.88 -2.39 -6.05
N LYS A 15 0.16 -3.33 -5.42
CA LYS A 15 0.06 -3.42 -3.94
C LYS A 15 1.44 -3.46 -3.28
N THR A 16 2.22 -4.49 -3.56
CA THR A 16 3.55 -4.71 -3.00
C THR A 16 4.48 -3.51 -3.24
N THR A 17 4.49 -2.98 -4.48
CA THR A 17 5.28 -1.78 -4.79
C THR A 17 4.87 -0.59 -3.93
N SER A 18 3.57 -0.37 -3.78
CA SER A 18 3.03 0.74 -2.98
C SER A 18 3.33 0.57 -1.50
N ALA A 19 3.28 -0.68 -0.99
CA ALA A 19 3.61 -1.01 0.39
C ALA A 19 5.11 -0.76 0.68
N VAL A 20 6.00 -1.23 -0.21
CA VAL A 20 7.46 -1.01 -0.08
C VAL A 20 7.80 0.47 -0.16
N VAL A 21 7.21 1.22 -1.10
CA VAL A 21 7.43 2.67 -1.22
C VAL A 21 6.99 3.41 0.05
N LEU A 22 5.80 3.10 0.58
CA LEU A 22 5.31 3.70 1.82
C LEU A 22 6.22 3.37 3.00
N ALA A 23 6.56 2.09 3.18
CA ALA A 23 7.40 1.63 4.27
C ALA A 23 8.80 2.27 4.22
N GLY A 24 9.40 2.37 3.03
CA GLY A 24 10.69 3.02 2.82
C GLY A 24 10.69 4.51 3.13
N GLU A 25 9.67 5.25 2.71
CA GLU A 25 9.55 6.68 3.02
C GLU A 25 9.32 6.94 4.52
N LEU A 26 8.54 6.10 5.20
CA LEU A 26 8.33 6.18 6.64
C LEU A 26 9.64 5.88 7.41
N ALA A 27 10.37 4.83 7.01
CA ALA A 27 11.66 4.49 7.59
C ALA A 27 12.69 5.60 7.38
N ALA A 28 12.78 6.18 6.19
CA ALA A 28 13.66 7.30 5.90
C ALA A 28 13.29 8.57 6.71
N ALA A 29 12.05 8.70 7.15
CA ALA A 29 11.61 9.73 8.09
C ALA A 29 11.89 9.38 9.56
N GLY A 30 12.67 8.33 9.84
CA GLY A 30 13.06 7.89 11.19
C GLY A 30 11.93 7.20 11.96
N ARG A 31 10.91 6.66 11.28
CA ARG A 31 9.82 5.93 11.92
C ARG A 31 10.13 4.44 11.95
N LYS A 32 9.83 3.80 13.07
CA LYS A 32 9.89 2.34 13.16
C LYS A 32 8.73 1.73 12.36
N VAL A 33 9.06 0.92 11.36
CA VAL A 33 8.08 0.33 10.44
C VAL A 33 8.23 -1.18 10.44
N VAL A 34 7.11 -1.87 10.58
CA VAL A 34 7.01 -3.30 10.28
C VAL A 34 6.19 -3.45 9.00
N LEU A 35 6.78 -4.09 7.99
CA LEU A 35 6.13 -4.46 6.75
C LEU A 35 5.83 -5.96 6.77
N ILE A 36 4.55 -6.33 6.74
CA ILE A 36 4.11 -7.72 6.78
C ILE A 36 3.79 -8.17 5.35
N ASP A 37 4.50 -9.21 4.89
CA ASP A 37 4.18 -9.92 3.65
C ASP A 37 3.14 -11.00 3.95
N ALA A 38 1.90 -10.73 3.58
CA ALA A 38 0.80 -11.66 3.75
C ALA A 38 0.30 -12.23 2.40
N ASP A 39 1.15 -12.19 1.35
CA ASP A 39 0.90 -12.85 0.07
C ASP A 39 1.55 -14.25 0.08
N PRO A 40 0.84 -15.34 -0.27
CA PRO A 40 1.41 -16.69 -0.33
C PRO A 40 2.59 -16.82 -1.32
N ASN A 41 2.72 -15.91 -2.28
CA ASN A 41 3.86 -15.87 -3.20
C ASN A 41 5.10 -15.23 -2.56
N ARG A 42 5.00 -14.64 -1.36
CA ARG A 42 6.08 -14.05 -0.56
C ARG A 42 7.03 -13.14 -1.37
N PRO A 43 6.50 -12.14 -2.09
CA PRO A 43 7.33 -11.28 -2.93
C PRO A 43 8.35 -10.47 -2.12
N LEU A 44 8.07 -10.15 -0.86
CA LEU A 44 8.97 -9.40 -0.01
C LEU A 44 10.08 -10.26 0.59
N GLU A 45 9.88 -11.57 0.73
CA GLU A 45 10.94 -12.49 1.17
C GLU A 45 12.12 -12.44 0.19
N ALA A 46 11.86 -12.61 -1.11
CA ALA A 46 12.88 -12.51 -2.14
C ALA A 46 13.54 -11.11 -2.17
N TRP A 47 12.74 -10.06 -2.02
CA TRP A 47 13.22 -8.67 -2.00
C TRP A 47 14.21 -8.40 -0.85
N THR A 48 13.94 -8.92 0.36
CA THR A 48 14.83 -8.73 1.53
C THR A 48 16.19 -9.40 1.39
N GLN A 49 16.30 -10.41 0.52
CA GLN A 49 17.57 -11.12 0.28
C GLN A 49 18.52 -10.33 -0.66
N LEU A 50 18.02 -9.33 -1.37
CA LEU A 50 18.82 -8.59 -2.36
C LEU A 50 19.75 -7.55 -1.72
N ARG A 51 19.31 -6.90 -0.65
CA ARG A 51 20.07 -5.82 0.02
C ARG A 51 19.62 -5.71 1.49
N PRO A 52 20.53 -5.40 2.44
CA PRO A 52 20.15 -5.06 3.81
C PRO A 52 19.15 -3.91 3.85
N LEU A 53 18.16 -4.01 4.72
CA LEU A 53 17.18 -2.96 4.94
C LEU A 53 17.68 -1.93 5.97
N PRO A 54 17.18 -0.68 5.95
CA PRO A 54 17.46 0.30 7.00
C PRO A 54 16.99 -0.21 8.37
N ALA A 55 17.65 0.22 9.43
CA ALA A 55 17.37 -0.25 10.80
C ALA A 55 15.93 0.01 11.27
N GLU A 56 15.29 1.01 10.70
CA GLU A 56 13.91 1.42 10.98
C GLU A 56 12.87 0.53 10.29
N LEU A 57 13.27 -0.32 9.32
CA LEU A 57 12.36 -1.16 8.54
C LEU A 57 12.63 -2.65 8.78
N ARG A 58 11.64 -3.34 9.34
CA ARG A 58 11.64 -4.79 9.50
C ARG A 58 10.56 -5.41 8.63
N VAL A 59 10.86 -6.55 8.02
CA VAL A 59 9.88 -7.35 7.26
C VAL A 59 9.56 -8.63 8.03
N ILE A 60 8.28 -8.97 8.08
CA ILE A 60 7.77 -10.23 8.64
C ILE A 60 7.00 -10.93 7.52
N ILE A 61 7.23 -12.22 7.36
CA ILE A 61 6.48 -13.06 6.43
C ILE A 61 5.41 -13.81 7.23
N ASP A 62 4.14 -13.55 6.94
CA ASP A 62 3.01 -14.25 7.56
C ASP A 62 1.85 -14.39 6.57
N ASP A 63 1.85 -15.51 5.87
CA ASP A 63 0.82 -15.88 4.89
C ASP A 63 -0.25 -16.81 5.49
N SER A 64 -0.41 -16.83 6.82
CA SER A 64 -1.40 -17.66 7.53
C SER A 64 -2.60 -16.85 8.02
N ALA A 65 -3.80 -17.36 7.83
CA ALA A 65 -5.01 -16.79 8.43
C ALA A 65 -5.10 -17.03 9.94
N GLU A 66 -4.36 -18.01 10.47
CA GLU A 66 -4.39 -18.35 11.89
C GLU A 66 -3.53 -17.40 12.72
N THR A 67 -2.44 -16.86 12.18
CA THR A 67 -1.45 -16.06 12.89
C THR A 67 -1.49 -14.58 12.58
N ILE A 68 -2.05 -14.16 11.43
CA ILE A 68 -1.98 -12.78 10.94
C ILE A 68 -2.47 -11.73 11.96
N ILE A 69 -3.48 -12.06 12.77
CA ILE A 69 -3.99 -11.15 13.80
C ILE A 69 -2.93 -10.91 14.87
N ASP A 70 -2.34 -11.99 15.39
CA ASP A 70 -1.32 -11.93 16.44
C ASP A 70 -0.06 -11.23 15.92
N THR A 71 0.36 -11.55 14.69
CA THR A 71 1.48 -10.89 14.03
C THR A 71 1.27 -9.37 13.89
N ILE A 72 0.06 -8.92 13.53
CA ILE A 72 -0.26 -7.50 13.48
C ILE A 72 -0.24 -6.87 14.87
N GLU A 73 -0.82 -7.53 15.90
CA GLU A 73 -0.86 -6.97 17.25
C GLU A 73 0.55 -6.92 17.88
N ASP A 74 1.39 -7.92 17.67
CA ASP A 74 2.79 -7.91 18.10
C ASP A 74 3.58 -6.78 17.41
N ALA A 75 3.42 -6.64 16.09
CA ALA A 75 4.07 -5.56 15.35
C ALA A 75 3.64 -4.16 15.84
N LYS A 76 2.37 -3.99 16.24
CA LYS A 76 1.86 -2.75 16.83
C LYS A 76 2.56 -2.36 18.13
N ALA A 77 3.02 -3.33 18.91
CA ALA A 77 3.68 -3.06 20.18
C ALA A 77 5.09 -2.45 20.00
N GLU A 78 5.74 -2.69 18.86
CA GLU A 78 7.14 -2.32 18.61
C GLU A 78 7.34 -1.24 17.53
N ALA A 79 6.31 -0.93 16.71
CA ALA A 79 6.44 -0.04 15.55
C ALA A 79 5.53 1.18 15.64
N ASP A 80 5.94 2.28 14.97
CA ASP A 80 5.09 3.45 14.73
C ASP A 80 4.05 3.18 13.64
N PHE A 81 4.42 2.35 12.65
CA PHE A 81 3.58 1.95 11.53
C PHE A 81 3.72 0.46 11.24
N VAL A 82 2.58 -0.19 11.02
CA VAL A 82 2.50 -1.55 10.48
C VAL A 82 1.89 -1.45 9.09
N VAL A 83 2.61 -1.91 8.09
CA VAL A 83 2.16 -1.95 6.69
C VAL A 83 1.93 -3.40 6.31
N VAL A 84 0.74 -3.75 5.81
CA VAL A 84 0.38 -5.13 5.46
C VAL A 84 0.15 -5.24 3.95
N ASP A 85 0.99 -6.01 3.26
CA ASP A 85 0.82 -6.36 1.85
C ASP A 85 0.04 -7.66 1.73
N LEU A 86 -1.19 -7.56 1.24
CA LEU A 86 -2.12 -8.69 1.15
C LEU A 86 -2.18 -9.25 -0.28
N GLU A 87 -2.52 -10.51 -0.41
CA GLU A 87 -2.76 -11.16 -1.70
C GLU A 87 -3.91 -10.54 -2.51
N GLY A 88 -4.08 -11.00 -3.77
CA GLY A 88 -5.11 -10.50 -4.68
C GLY A 88 -6.47 -11.21 -4.60
N THR A 89 -6.60 -12.31 -3.87
CA THR A 89 -7.83 -13.12 -3.75
C THR A 89 -8.49 -12.89 -2.39
N ALA A 90 -9.84 -12.83 -2.39
CA ALA A 90 -10.59 -12.70 -1.14
C ALA A 90 -10.46 -13.97 -0.29
N THR A 91 -9.79 -13.86 0.86
CA THR A 91 -9.58 -14.94 1.83
C THR A 91 -9.92 -14.43 3.23
N ASP A 92 -10.06 -15.35 4.19
CA ASP A 92 -10.29 -15.00 5.60
C ASP A 92 -9.16 -14.12 6.14
N ARG A 93 -7.92 -14.37 5.72
CA ARG A 93 -6.74 -13.56 6.06
C ARG A 93 -6.92 -12.09 5.72
N ILE A 94 -7.42 -11.77 4.52
CA ILE A 94 -7.72 -10.38 4.14
C ILE A 94 -8.76 -9.79 5.09
N GLY A 95 -9.81 -10.54 5.41
CA GLY A 95 -10.83 -10.11 6.35
C GLY A 95 -10.25 -9.78 7.72
N PHE A 96 -9.38 -10.63 8.25
CA PHE A 96 -8.73 -10.45 9.56
C PHE A 96 -7.78 -9.24 9.56
N ALA A 97 -6.93 -9.10 8.55
CA ALA A 97 -6.03 -7.95 8.43
C ALA A 97 -6.79 -6.63 8.27
N VAL A 98 -7.83 -6.59 7.43
CA VAL A 98 -8.69 -5.41 7.24
C VAL A 98 -9.38 -5.02 8.55
N ALA A 99 -9.90 -6.00 9.32
CA ALA A 99 -10.53 -5.73 10.61
C ALA A 99 -9.58 -5.11 11.65
N ARG A 100 -8.27 -5.28 11.49
CA ARG A 100 -7.22 -4.69 12.36
C ARG A 100 -6.64 -3.39 11.82
N SER A 101 -7.01 -2.97 10.61
CA SER A 101 -6.45 -1.80 9.95
C SER A 101 -7.05 -0.49 10.47
N ASP A 102 -6.23 0.55 10.57
CA ASP A 102 -6.62 1.94 10.79
C ASP A 102 -6.89 2.64 9.44
N LEU A 103 -6.28 2.15 8.36
CA LEU A 103 -6.52 2.60 6.99
C LEU A 103 -6.34 1.44 6.02
N VAL A 104 -7.27 1.31 5.07
CA VAL A 104 -7.13 0.39 3.94
C VAL A 104 -6.88 1.17 2.66
N LEU A 105 -5.83 0.81 1.93
CA LEU A 105 -5.45 1.39 0.65
C LEU A 105 -5.77 0.41 -0.48
N ILE A 106 -6.50 0.89 -1.48
CA ILE A 106 -6.97 0.09 -2.62
C ILE A 106 -6.34 0.65 -3.90
N PRO A 107 -5.25 0.07 -4.38
CA PRO A 107 -4.63 0.50 -5.63
C PRO A 107 -5.44 0.08 -6.84
N LEU A 108 -5.48 0.95 -7.85
CA LEU A 108 -6.02 0.64 -9.18
C LEU A 108 -5.18 1.29 -10.27
N GLN A 109 -5.22 0.74 -11.48
CA GLN A 109 -4.70 1.38 -12.67
C GLN A 109 -5.83 2.14 -13.40
N SER A 110 -5.48 3.03 -14.32
CA SER A 110 -6.45 3.88 -15.02
C SER A 110 -7.22 3.11 -16.12
N SER A 111 -7.93 2.05 -15.74
CA SER A 111 -8.83 1.32 -16.65
C SER A 111 -10.21 1.08 -16.05
N VAL A 112 -11.23 0.93 -16.88
CA VAL A 112 -12.60 0.63 -16.44
C VAL A 112 -12.68 -0.70 -15.71
N LEU A 113 -11.90 -1.70 -16.14
CA LEU A 113 -11.84 -3.01 -15.49
C LEU A 113 -11.22 -2.90 -14.09
N ASP A 114 -10.20 -2.07 -13.92
CA ASP A 114 -9.57 -1.83 -12.62
C ASP A 114 -10.52 -1.09 -11.67
N ALA A 115 -11.34 -0.17 -12.18
CA ALA A 115 -12.36 0.50 -11.38
C ALA A 115 -13.42 -0.49 -10.86
N ALA A 116 -13.84 -1.46 -11.67
CA ALA A 116 -14.77 -2.50 -11.24
C ALA A 116 -14.15 -3.42 -10.16
N GLU A 117 -12.87 -3.78 -10.29
CA GLU A 117 -12.17 -4.57 -9.28
C GLU A 117 -11.95 -3.76 -7.98
N ALA A 118 -11.61 -2.49 -8.07
CA ALA A 118 -11.53 -1.61 -6.91
C ALA A 118 -12.88 -1.51 -6.17
N ALA A 119 -14.00 -1.44 -6.89
CA ALA A 119 -15.33 -1.44 -6.29
C ALA A 119 -15.63 -2.75 -5.53
N LYS A 120 -15.13 -3.92 -5.99
CA LYS A 120 -15.24 -5.18 -5.24
C LYS A 120 -14.44 -5.11 -3.93
N SER A 121 -13.23 -4.57 -3.98
CA SER A 121 -12.39 -4.38 -2.79
C SER A 121 -13.05 -3.42 -1.78
N VAL A 122 -13.65 -2.34 -2.25
CA VAL A 122 -14.45 -1.41 -1.41
C VAL A 122 -15.61 -2.15 -0.74
N LYS A 123 -16.32 -3.00 -1.50
CA LYS A 123 -17.42 -3.80 -0.94
C LYS A 123 -16.93 -4.73 0.17
N LEU A 124 -15.77 -5.38 -0.02
CA LEU A 124 -15.15 -6.22 1.00
C LEU A 124 -14.84 -5.42 2.28
N VAL A 125 -14.18 -4.26 2.15
CA VAL A 125 -13.87 -3.40 3.31
C VAL A 125 -15.15 -2.99 4.06
N ARG A 126 -16.20 -2.57 3.34
CA ARG A 126 -17.50 -2.22 3.94
C ARG A 126 -18.20 -3.42 4.61
N GLN A 127 -18.00 -4.64 4.12
CA GLN A 127 -18.48 -5.84 4.80
C GLN A 127 -17.73 -6.08 6.12
N MET A 128 -16.43 -5.83 6.14
CA MET A 128 -15.61 -5.97 7.35
C MET A 128 -15.96 -4.96 8.44
N TRP A 129 -16.57 -3.82 8.14
CA TRP A 129 -17.10 -2.90 9.14
C TRP A 129 -18.07 -3.58 10.11
N ARG A 130 -18.91 -4.49 9.60
CA ARG A 130 -19.85 -5.25 10.42
C ARG A 130 -19.14 -6.26 11.33
N VAL A 131 -18.11 -6.91 10.80
CA VAL A 131 -17.30 -7.89 11.56
C VAL A 131 -16.49 -7.20 12.65
N ALA A 132 -15.86 -6.07 12.31
CA ALA A 132 -15.05 -5.28 13.24
C ALA A 132 -15.87 -4.43 14.22
N ASN A 133 -17.20 -4.31 14.00
CA ASN A 133 -18.10 -3.41 14.73
C ASN A 133 -17.61 -1.94 14.75
N ARG A 134 -16.94 -1.52 13.70
CA ARG A 134 -16.44 -0.15 13.49
C ARG A 134 -16.28 0.17 12.01
N GLU A 135 -16.36 1.44 11.65
CA GLU A 135 -15.93 1.88 10.31
C GLU A 135 -14.41 1.78 10.19
N ILE A 136 -13.95 1.23 9.06
CA ILE A 136 -12.55 1.13 8.71
C ILE A 136 -12.30 2.12 7.58
N PRO A 137 -11.56 3.21 7.80
CA PRO A 137 -11.24 4.16 6.77
C PRO A 137 -10.56 3.50 5.58
N TYR A 138 -10.92 3.90 4.37
CA TYR A 138 -10.24 3.42 3.15
C TYR A 138 -10.06 4.54 2.15
N ARG A 139 -9.09 4.38 1.26
CA ARG A 139 -8.89 5.23 0.08
C ARG A 139 -8.56 4.37 -1.11
N VAL A 140 -9.17 4.69 -2.23
CA VAL A 140 -8.74 4.18 -3.55
C VAL A 140 -7.67 5.13 -4.08
N PHE A 141 -6.64 4.64 -4.77
CA PHE A 141 -5.62 5.49 -5.36
C PHE A 141 -5.07 4.92 -6.66
N PHE A 142 -4.65 5.82 -7.54
CA PHE A 142 -4.09 5.42 -8.83
C PHE A 142 -2.62 5.03 -8.72
N THR A 143 -2.28 3.93 -9.38
CA THR A 143 -0.91 3.42 -9.52
C THR A 143 -0.52 3.32 -10.98
N ARG A 144 0.79 3.29 -11.27
CA ARG A 144 1.34 3.13 -12.62
C ARG A 144 0.78 4.12 -13.64
N VAL A 145 0.48 5.33 -13.17
CA VAL A 145 0.02 6.39 -14.08
C VAL A 145 1.21 6.90 -14.89
N PRO A 146 1.10 6.97 -16.23
CA PRO A 146 2.15 7.51 -17.06
C PRO A 146 2.49 8.96 -16.68
N PRO A 147 3.78 9.37 -16.68
CA PRO A 147 4.19 10.72 -16.26
C PRO A 147 3.57 11.86 -17.08
N ALA A 148 3.26 11.60 -18.34
CA ALA A 148 2.83 12.62 -19.31
C ALA A 148 1.32 12.81 -19.46
N ILE A 149 0.48 11.93 -18.90
CA ILE A 149 -0.95 11.91 -19.22
C ILE A 149 -1.79 11.67 -17.96
N ARG A 150 -2.51 12.72 -17.51
CA ARG A 150 -3.75 12.49 -16.76
C ARG A 150 -4.81 12.12 -17.80
N GLU A 151 -4.94 10.83 -18.04
CA GLU A 151 -5.82 10.30 -19.05
C GLU A 151 -7.27 10.69 -18.78
N ARG A 152 -8.02 10.88 -19.86
CA ARG A 152 -9.47 11.11 -19.84
C ARG A 152 -10.18 10.03 -18.99
N THR A 153 -9.73 8.78 -19.11
CA THR A 153 -10.23 7.64 -18.34
C THR A 153 -10.05 7.81 -16.82
N ALA A 154 -8.92 8.34 -16.34
CA ALA A 154 -8.72 8.59 -14.90
C ALA A 154 -9.74 9.61 -14.37
N ARG A 155 -10.00 10.69 -15.13
CA ARG A 155 -11.01 11.69 -14.76
C ARG A 155 -12.44 11.13 -14.76
N ASP A 156 -12.73 10.21 -15.67
CA ASP A 156 -14.06 9.58 -15.74
C ASP A 156 -14.25 8.61 -14.56
N ILE A 157 -13.20 7.88 -14.16
CA ILE A 157 -13.19 7.04 -12.96
C ILE A 157 -13.33 7.91 -11.70
N ASP A 158 -12.63 9.04 -11.60
CA ASP A 158 -12.75 9.99 -10.48
C ASP A 158 -14.22 10.46 -10.33
N ARG A 159 -14.89 10.82 -11.43
CA ARG A 159 -16.30 11.21 -11.41
C ARG A 159 -17.21 10.07 -10.97
N GLN A 160 -16.97 8.87 -11.47
CA GLN A 160 -17.75 7.68 -11.11
C GLN A 160 -17.61 7.35 -9.62
N PHE A 161 -16.39 7.42 -9.07
CA PHE A 161 -16.13 7.16 -7.66
C PHE A 161 -16.70 8.26 -6.77
N ALA A 162 -16.61 9.52 -7.18
CA ALA A 162 -17.27 10.62 -6.48
C ALA A 162 -18.79 10.43 -6.42
N GLY A 163 -19.43 10.01 -7.53
CA GLY A 163 -20.85 9.68 -7.56
C GLY A 163 -21.25 8.48 -6.70
N ALA A 164 -20.33 7.55 -6.43
CA ALA A 164 -20.51 6.39 -5.55
C ALA A 164 -20.07 6.63 -4.11
N SER A 165 -19.68 7.86 -3.75
CA SER A 165 -19.10 8.20 -2.44
C SER A 165 -17.92 7.30 -2.06
N ILE A 166 -17.06 7.00 -3.03
CA ILE A 166 -15.81 6.26 -2.84
C ILE A 166 -14.68 7.27 -2.69
N PRO A 167 -14.04 7.38 -1.53
CA PRO A 167 -13.00 8.38 -1.31
C PRO A 167 -11.70 8.00 -2.01
N ILE A 168 -11.14 8.96 -2.75
CA ILE A 168 -9.86 8.82 -3.47
C ILE A 168 -8.76 9.51 -2.69
N LEU A 169 -7.58 8.88 -2.64
CA LEU A 169 -6.38 9.51 -2.09
C LEU A 169 -5.92 10.63 -3.04
N PRO A 170 -5.66 11.86 -2.56
CA PRO A 170 -5.24 12.97 -3.41
C PRO A 170 -3.76 12.88 -3.82
N ALA A 171 -3.28 11.66 -4.07
CA ALA A 171 -1.95 11.35 -4.53
C ALA A 171 -1.96 10.10 -5.41
N THR A 172 -1.01 10.03 -6.33
CA THR A 172 -0.91 8.96 -7.33
C THR A 172 0.52 8.44 -7.34
N LEU A 173 0.72 7.13 -7.39
CA LEU A 173 2.02 6.56 -7.71
C LEU A 173 2.22 6.49 -9.22
N ILE A 174 3.10 7.36 -9.72
CA ILE A 174 3.44 7.46 -11.14
C ILE A 174 4.25 6.23 -11.56
N ASP A 175 4.09 5.75 -12.80
CA ASP A 175 4.93 4.67 -13.32
C ASP A 175 6.37 5.16 -13.52
N ARG A 176 7.27 4.69 -12.66
CA ARG A 176 8.70 5.07 -12.68
C ARG A 176 9.60 3.85 -12.68
N ALA A 177 10.69 3.96 -13.42
CA ALA A 177 11.73 2.92 -13.44
C ALA A 177 12.24 2.61 -12.02
N ALA A 178 12.44 3.61 -11.18
CA ALA A 178 12.94 3.47 -9.82
C ALA A 178 12.08 2.51 -8.97
N TYR A 179 10.76 2.53 -9.10
CA TYR A 179 9.89 1.62 -8.36
C TYR A 179 10.04 0.15 -8.81
N ARG A 180 10.33 -0.07 -10.10
CA ARG A 180 10.61 -1.43 -10.62
C ARG A 180 11.99 -1.90 -10.18
N THR A 181 12.97 -1.00 -10.15
CA THR A 181 14.35 -1.27 -9.73
C THR A 181 14.44 -1.77 -8.29
N LEU A 182 13.52 -1.35 -7.39
CA LEU A 182 13.47 -1.85 -6.01
C LEU A 182 13.44 -3.38 -5.93
N PHE A 183 12.71 -4.03 -6.84
CA PHE A 183 12.57 -5.50 -6.84
C PHE A 183 13.70 -6.22 -7.60
N SER A 184 14.59 -5.47 -8.24
CA SER A 184 15.79 -6.02 -8.91
C SER A 184 17.04 -5.84 -8.07
N LEU A 185 17.14 -4.74 -7.30
CA LEU A 185 18.34 -4.39 -6.53
C LEU A 185 18.15 -4.51 -5.02
N GLY A 186 16.90 -4.62 -4.53
CA GLY A 186 16.57 -4.59 -3.11
C GLY A 186 16.66 -3.20 -2.48
N GLY A 187 16.40 -3.12 -1.20
CA GLY A 187 16.40 -1.87 -0.45
C GLY A 187 15.22 -0.95 -0.76
N THR A 188 15.23 0.27 -0.23
CA THR A 188 14.24 1.30 -0.50
C THR A 188 14.76 2.31 -1.54
N LEU A 189 13.95 3.31 -1.88
CA LEU A 189 14.42 4.39 -2.78
C LEU A 189 15.62 5.16 -2.23
N HIS A 190 15.82 5.13 -0.91
CA HIS A 190 16.87 5.89 -0.24
C HIS A 190 18.22 5.18 -0.27
N GLU A 191 18.26 3.86 -0.49
CA GLU A 191 19.48 3.08 -0.71
C GLU A 191 19.86 2.96 -2.19
N LEU A 192 19.00 3.41 -3.13
CA LEU A 192 19.35 3.50 -4.54
C LEU A 192 20.20 4.74 -4.82
N GLU A 193 21.15 4.60 -5.74
CA GLU A 193 21.96 5.68 -6.26
C GLU A 193 21.46 6.15 -7.63
N THR A 194 21.81 7.37 -8.03
CA THR A 194 21.44 7.92 -9.35
C THR A 194 22.07 7.18 -10.52
N SER A 195 23.14 6.42 -10.26
CA SER A 195 23.75 5.47 -11.20
C SER A 195 22.91 4.21 -11.43
N ASP A 196 22.08 3.80 -10.45
CA ASP A 196 21.25 2.60 -10.53
C ASP A 196 20.05 2.81 -11.45
N VAL A 197 19.48 4.02 -11.48
CA VAL A 197 18.26 4.31 -12.24
C VAL A 197 18.08 5.79 -12.54
N SER A 198 17.60 6.11 -13.72
CA SER A 198 17.23 7.47 -14.10
C SER A 198 15.97 7.94 -13.38
N GLY A 199 15.93 9.23 -13.03
CA GLY A 199 14.75 9.88 -12.44
C GLY A 199 14.50 9.49 -10.98
N LEU A 200 15.53 9.09 -10.24
CA LEU A 200 15.43 8.70 -8.83
C LEU A 200 14.89 9.84 -7.95
N ASP A 201 15.37 11.08 -8.12
CA ASP A 201 14.90 12.22 -7.34
C ASP A 201 13.39 12.47 -7.53
N SER A 202 12.94 12.41 -8.78
CA SER A 202 11.50 12.54 -9.08
C SER A 202 10.68 11.36 -8.53
N ALA A 203 11.28 10.17 -8.38
CA ALA A 203 10.61 9.04 -7.74
C ALA A 203 10.50 9.26 -6.22
N LYS A 204 11.57 9.74 -5.58
CA LYS A 204 11.58 10.12 -4.15
C LYS A 204 10.57 11.23 -3.85
N GLU A 205 10.47 12.25 -4.71
CA GLU A 205 9.49 13.32 -4.57
C GLU A 205 8.05 12.79 -4.63
N ASN A 206 7.72 11.98 -5.64
CA ASN A 206 6.41 11.36 -5.78
C ASN A 206 6.08 10.40 -4.63
N ALA A 207 7.06 9.65 -4.13
CA ALA A 207 6.91 8.78 -2.96
C ALA A 207 6.59 9.58 -1.69
N ARG A 208 7.25 10.75 -1.48
CA ARG A 208 6.96 11.65 -0.37
C ARG A 208 5.54 12.23 -0.44
N GLU A 209 5.12 12.71 -1.60
CA GLU A 209 3.76 13.23 -1.81
C GLU A 209 2.72 12.15 -1.50
N TYR A 210 2.94 10.94 -1.98
CA TYR A 210 2.09 9.77 -1.72
C TYR A 210 2.01 9.45 -0.23
N THR A 211 3.16 9.35 0.44
CA THR A 211 3.23 9.08 1.87
C THR A 211 2.58 10.19 2.70
N GLN A 212 2.82 11.45 2.36
CA GLN A 212 2.22 12.59 3.05
C GLN A 212 0.69 12.59 2.93
N ALA A 213 0.15 12.26 1.76
CA ALA A 213 -1.30 12.15 1.57
C ALA A 213 -1.90 11.04 2.47
N ILE A 214 -1.23 9.90 2.63
CA ILE A 214 -1.66 8.81 3.52
C ILE A 214 -1.64 9.27 4.99
N ILE A 215 -0.55 9.91 5.43
CA ILE A 215 -0.43 10.43 6.79
C ILE A 215 -1.53 11.45 7.11
N ASN A 216 -1.86 12.33 6.17
CA ASN A 216 -2.93 13.30 6.33
C ASN A 216 -4.31 12.62 6.50
N VAL A 217 -4.57 11.53 5.78
CA VAL A 217 -5.80 10.73 5.95
C VAL A 217 -5.86 10.11 7.33
N ILE A 218 -4.77 9.50 7.82
CA ILE A 218 -4.71 8.89 9.15
C ILE A 218 -4.94 9.94 10.24
N ARG A 219 -4.31 11.10 10.14
CA ARG A 219 -4.48 12.21 11.10
C ARG A 219 -5.91 12.76 11.10
N GLY A 220 -6.54 12.88 9.95
CA GLY A 220 -7.92 13.34 9.82
C GLY A 220 -8.97 12.30 10.26
N ALA A 221 -8.60 11.03 10.36
CA ALA A 221 -9.47 9.96 10.86
C ALA A 221 -9.42 9.84 12.39
N VAL A 222 -8.41 10.43 13.04
CA VAL A 222 -8.21 10.41 14.51
C VAL A 222 -8.75 11.69 15.18
N ALA A 223 -9.09 12.71 14.39
CA ALA A 223 -9.68 13.96 14.85
C ALA A 223 -11.21 13.92 14.80
#